data_6b7b0e819979c88b36869373c6feb90f
#
_entry.id   6b7b0e819979c88b36869373c6feb90f
#
_cell.length_a   1.000
_cell.length_b   1.000
_cell.length_c   1.000
_cell.angle_alpha   90.00
_cell.angle_beta   90.00
_cell.angle_gamma   90.00
#
_symmetry.space_group_name_H-M   'P 1'
#
loop_
_entity.id
_entity.type
_entity.pdbx_description
1 polymer ?
#
loop_
_entity_poly.entity_id
_entity_poly.type
_entity_poly.pdbx_seq_one_letter_code
_entity_poly.pdbx_strand_id
1 'polypeptide(L)'
;GRFMQREHLPPLRARGLLLASESFTEAQHALFRETFLAPIKAHYGLSERSNLAFSFESPDGRTFVYRVDPVYGVAENRPDELGNQEIVGTSYWNQVMPLIRYRTQDFGRIEPDGTIRQLDGRSQEFLVTRDGDRIPGFSIKIDPFTWDYVSVYQVVQDRPGAIVLRLVPRPNFDDGVKA
;
A
#
# COMPACT_ATOMS: atom_id res chain seq x y z
N GLY A 1 4.08 2.96 16.22
CA GLY A 1 2.91 3.74 16.62
C GLY A 1 2.13 3.04 17.71
N ARG A 2 1.45 1.93 17.40
CA ARG A 2 0.58 1.21 18.37
C ARG A 2 1.30 0.79 19.65
N PHE A 3 2.53 0.31 19.58
CA PHE A 3 3.33 0.01 20.78
C PHE A 3 3.47 1.25 21.66
N MET A 4 3.80 2.39 21.10
CA MET A 4 3.96 3.63 21.86
C MET A 4 2.66 4.10 22.50
N GLN A 5 1.54 3.99 21.79
CA GLN A 5 0.22 4.31 22.36
C GLN A 5 -0.13 3.40 23.53
N ARG A 6 0.08 2.08 23.39
CA ARG A 6 -0.19 1.10 24.45
C ARG A 6 0.66 1.34 25.70
N GLU A 7 1.94 1.67 25.52
CA GLU A 7 2.88 1.93 26.61
C GLU A 7 2.88 3.41 27.06
N HIS A 8 1.93 4.22 26.58
CA HIS A 8 1.81 5.64 26.90
C HIS A 8 3.10 6.44 26.72
N LEU A 9 3.90 6.07 25.72
CA LEU A 9 5.17 6.75 25.42
C LEU A 9 4.92 8.06 24.66
N PRO A 10 5.73 9.09 24.94
CA PRO A 10 5.60 10.37 24.24
C PRO A 10 5.97 10.22 22.76
N PRO A 11 5.43 11.09 21.88
CA PRO A 11 5.80 11.10 20.47
C PRO A 11 7.30 11.29 20.24
N LEU A 12 7.83 10.61 19.25
CA LEU A 12 9.25 10.69 18.90
C LEU A 12 9.53 11.92 18.04
N ARG A 13 10.56 12.70 18.41
CA ARG A 13 11.08 13.77 17.56
C ARG A 13 12.11 13.21 16.61
N ALA A 14 11.90 13.42 15.32
CA ALA A 14 12.84 13.05 14.27
C ALA A 14 13.01 14.23 13.27
N ARG A 15 14.11 14.24 12.53
CA ARG A 15 14.35 15.26 11.49
C ARG A 15 13.46 15.04 10.26
N GLY A 16 13.01 13.81 10.02
CA GLY A 16 12.13 13.40 8.95
C GLY A 16 11.84 11.92 9.03
N LEU A 17 10.75 11.51 8.45
CA LEU A 17 10.35 10.11 8.27
C LEU A 17 10.17 9.85 6.78
N LEU A 18 10.90 8.88 6.24
CA LEU A 18 10.73 8.42 4.87
C LEU A 18 10.11 7.02 4.87
N LEU A 19 8.95 6.91 4.28
CA LEU A 19 8.21 5.66 4.14
C LEU A 19 8.42 5.09 2.73
N ALA A 20 8.55 3.77 2.66
CA ALA A 20 8.83 3.06 1.41
C ALA A 20 8.25 1.65 1.44
N SER A 21 8.21 1.02 0.29
CA SER A 21 7.93 -0.40 0.04
C SER A 21 6.47 -0.83 0.11
N GLU A 22 5.66 -0.21 0.96
CA GLU A 22 4.26 -0.60 1.15
C GLU A 22 3.33 0.61 1.03
N SER A 23 2.10 0.36 0.60
CA SER A 23 1.03 1.35 0.67
C SER A 23 0.51 1.50 2.10
N PHE A 24 -0.02 2.66 2.46
CA PHE A 24 -0.60 2.89 3.78
C PHE A 24 -2.01 3.43 3.70
N THR A 25 -2.79 3.04 4.69
CA THR A 25 -4.15 3.53 4.88
C THR A 25 -4.14 4.92 5.52
N GLU A 26 -5.25 5.65 5.43
CA GLU A 26 -5.44 6.92 6.14
C GLU A 26 -5.22 6.78 7.65
N ALA A 27 -5.69 5.67 8.24
CA ALA A 27 -5.50 5.41 9.67
C ALA A 27 -4.03 5.23 10.04
N GLN A 28 -3.24 4.58 9.18
CA GLN A 28 -1.79 4.46 9.38
C GLN A 28 -1.09 5.81 9.22
N HIS A 29 -1.52 6.62 8.24
CA HIS A 29 -0.98 7.97 8.05
C HIS A 29 -1.25 8.86 9.29
N ALA A 30 -2.47 8.84 9.82
CA ALA A 30 -2.81 9.55 11.05
C ALA A 30 -1.95 9.07 12.23
N LEU A 31 -1.80 7.75 12.40
CA LEU A 31 -0.96 7.16 13.44
C LEU A 31 0.51 7.58 13.33
N PHE A 32 1.06 7.68 12.12
CA PHE A 32 2.43 8.17 11.93
C PHE A 32 2.56 9.63 12.37
N ARG A 33 1.61 10.48 12.03
CA ARG A 33 1.61 11.90 12.44
C ARG A 33 1.51 12.08 13.94
N GLU A 34 0.74 11.26 14.62
CA GLU A 34 0.64 11.26 16.09
C GLU A 34 1.92 10.73 16.75
N THR A 35 2.52 9.71 16.14
CA THR A 35 3.69 9.03 16.71
C THR A 35 4.99 9.80 16.49
N PHE A 36 5.13 10.46 15.34
CA PHE A 36 6.36 11.13 14.94
C PHE A 36 6.14 12.62 14.75
N LEU A 37 6.82 13.44 15.54
CA LEU A 37 6.85 14.89 15.36
C LEU A 37 7.91 15.25 14.31
N ALA A 38 7.63 14.89 13.06
CA ALA A 38 8.54 15.02 11.94
C ALA A 38 7.80 15.21 10.61
N PRO A 39 8.40 15.89 9.62
CA PRO A 39 7.91 15.81 8.25
C PRO A 39 7.91 14.36 7.76
N ILE A 40 6.80 13.93 7.20
CA ILE A 40 6.65 12.57 6.65
C ILE A 40 6.66 12.66 5.14
N LYS A 41 7.49 11.86 4.51
CA LYS A 41 7.55 11.67 3.07
C LYS A 41 7.49 10.19 2.75
N ALA A 42 6.96 9.87 1.59
CA ALA A 42 6.98 8.52 1.06
C ALA A 42 7.55 8.52 -0.35
N HIS A 43 8.02 7.40 -0.82
CA HIS A 43 8.32 7.22 -2.23
C HIS A 43 7.68 5.94 -2.75
N TYR A 44 7.29 5.97 -4.00
CA TYR A 44 6.91 4.82 -4.79
C TYR A 44 8.05 4.51 -5.75
N GLY A 45 8.48 3.28 -5.77
CA GLY A 45 9.56 2.82 -6.64
C GLY A 45 9.70 1.31 -6.60
N LEU A 46 10.39 0.76 -7.60
CA LEU A 46 10.61 -0.67 -7.75
C LEU A 46 12.10 -0.99 -7.72
N SER A 47 12.44 -2.18 -7.22
CA SER A 47 13.82 -2.69 -7.21
C SER A 47 14.41 -2.80 -8.62
N GLU A 48 13.56 -3.05 -9.61
CA GLU A 48 13.88 -3.11 -11.03
C GLU A 48 14.24 -1.73 -11.63
N ARG A 49 14.05 -0.65 -10.84
CA ARG A 49 14.31 0.73 -11.24
C ARG A 49 13.50 1.18 -12.46
N SER A 50 12.28 0.69 -12.61
CA SER A 50 11.39 1.11 -13.71
C SER A 50 10.69 2.42 -13.42
N ASN A 51 10.38 2.70 -12.16
CA ASN A 51 9.65 3.89 -11.71
C ASN A 51 10.26 4.48 -10.45
N LEU A 52 10.12 5.80 -10.31
CA LEU A 52 10.38 6.54 -9.08
C LEU A 52 9.40 7.71 -8.97
N ALA A 53 8.72 7.81 -7.85
CA ALA A 53 7.85 8.92 -7.54
C ALA A 53 7.98 9.31 -6.06
N PHE A 54 7.92 10.59 -5.77
CA PHE A 54 7.99 11.13 -4.42
C PHE A 54 6.65 11.69 -3.98
N SER A 55 6.34 11.48 -2.71
CA SER A 55 5.07 11.94 -2.15
C SER A 55 5.06 13.40 -1.79
N PHE A 56 3.88 13.96 -1.84
CA PHE A 56 3.47 15.18 -1.15
C PHE A 56 2.10 14.93 -0.49
N GLU A 57 1.74 15.73 0.48
CA GLU A 57 0.43 15.57 1.13
C GLU A 57 -0.68 15.87 0.13
N SER A 58 -1.74 15.07 0.17
CA SER A 58 -2.96 15.37 -0.57
C SER A 58 -3.58 16.69 -0.08
N PRO A 59 -4.37 17.37 -0.89
CA PRO A 59 -5.01 18.63 -0.49
C PRO A 59 -5.84 18.54 0.79
N ASP A 60 -6.38 17.36 1.11
CA ASP A 60 -7.14 17.09 2.33
C ASP A 60 -6.27 16.68 3.53
N GLY A 61 -4.96 16.52 3.33
CA GLY A 61 -4.00 16.12 4.35
C GLY A 61 -4.14 14.70 4.89
N ARG A 62 -4.98 13.86 4.26
CA ARG A 62 -5.31 12.52 4.76
C ARG A 62 -4.39 11.43 4.24
N THR A 63 -3.88 11.60 3.03
CA THR A 63 -3.08 10.61 2.34
C THR A 63 -1.86 11.24 1.67
N PHE A 64 -1.08 10.43 0.98
CA PHE A 64 -0.06 10.90 0.07
C PHE A 64 -0.53 10.81 -1.37
N VAL A 65 -0.14 11.81 -2.13
CA VAL A 65 -0.17 11.83 -3.58
C VAL A 65 1.27 11.77 -4.05
N TYR A 66 1.56 11.07 -5.12
CA TYR A 66 2.93 10.91 -5.60
C TYR A 66 3.09 11.62 -6.94
N ARG A 67 4.25 12.19 -7.16
CA ARG A 67 4.64 12.74 -8.47
C ARG A 67 5.81 11.94 -9.01
N VAL A 68 5.64 11.44 -10.22
CA VAL A 68 6.70 10.74 -10.95
C VAL A 68 7.85 11.69 -11.18
N ASP A 69 9.07 11.23 -10.91
CA ASP A 69 10.28 12.00 -11.18
C ASP A 69 10.58 11.98 -12.69
N PRO A 70 10.41 13.10 -13.40
CA PRO A 70 10.56 13.13 -14.85
C PRO A 70 12.02 12.96 -15.33
N VAL A 71 12.97 13.13 -14.42
CA VAL A 71 14.40 12.89 -14.72
C VAL A 71 14.71 11.40 -14.61
N TYR A 72 13.94 10.68 -13.77
CA TYR A 72 14.13 9.25 -13.58
C TYR A 72 13.51 8.43 -14.71
N GLY A 73 12.32 8.80 -15.17
CA GLY A 73 11.60 8.04 -16.17
C GLY A 73 10.18 8.55 -16.40
N VAL A 74 9.39 7.70 -17.04
CA VAL A 74 7.97 7.95 -17.33
C VAL A 74 7.13 6.82 -16.74
N ALA A 75 5.98 7.17 -16.17
CA ALA A 75 4.95 6.22 -15.79
C ALA A 75 3.66 6.51 -16.55
N GLU A 76 3.00 5.44 -16.97
CA GLU A 76 1.76 5.45 -17.74
C GLU A 76 0.73 4.54 -17.09
N ASN A 77 -0.55 4.79 -17.29
CA ASN A 77 -1.59 3.82 -17.01
C ASN A 77 -1.82 2.90 -18.21
N ARG A 78 -2.03 1.62 -17.91
CA ARG A 78 -2.48 0.61 -18.85
C ARG A 78 -3.69 -0.11 -18.27
N PRO A 79 -4.86 -0.07 -18.91
CA PRO A 79 -6.00 -0.84 -18.44
C PRO A 79 -5.72 -2.34 -18.60
N ASP A 80 -6.08 -3.12 -17.60
CA ASP A 80 -6.17 -4.57 -17.71
C ASP A 80 -7.51 -4.99 -18.36
N GLU A 81 -7.75 -6.30 -18.47
CA GLU A 81 -8.97 -6.85 -19.07
C GLU A 81 -10.25 -6.48 -18.32
N LEU A 82 -10.12 -6.09 -17.05
CA LEU A 82 -11.22 -5.67 -16.18
C LEU A 82 -11.32 -4.14 -16.05
N GLY A 83 -10.47 -3.38 -16.75
CA GLY A 83 -10.45 -1.92 -16.73
C GLY A 83 -9.66 -1.31 -15.58
N ASN A 84 -9.01 -2.11 -14.71
CA ASN A 84 -8.14 -1.58 -13.66
C ASN A 84 -6.88 -0.99 -14.28
N GLN A 85 -6.38 0.10 -13.70
CA GLN A 85 -5.26 0.86 -14.22
C GLN A 85 -3.92 0.32 -13.67
N GLU A 86 -3.24 -0.52 -14.43
CA GLU A 86 -1.88 -0.96 -14.11
C GLU A 86 -0.89 0.18 -14.37
N ILE A 87 0.05 0.38 -13.46
CA ILE A 87 1.16 1.32 -13.66
C ILE A 87 2.24 0.63 -14.49
N VAL A 88 2.61 1.28 -15.58
CA VAL A 88 3.67 0.83 -16.49
C VAL A 88 4.78 1.86 -16.48
N GLY A 89 6.03 1.42 -16.35
CA GLY A 89 7.20 2.29 -16.22
C GLY A 89 8.25 2.15 -17.31
N THR A 90 8.85 3.28 -17.67
CA THR A 90 10.03 3.33 -18.53
C THR A 90 11.09 4.15 -17.82
N SER A 91 12.21 3.54 -17.46
CA SER A 91 13.33 4.22 -16.78
C SER A 91 14.41 4.63 -17.77
N TYR A 92 14.99 5.81 -17.54
CA TYR A 92 16.16 6.30 -18.28
C TYR A 92 17.50 5.86 -17.67
N TRP A 93 17.46 5.29 -16.46
CA TRP A 93 18.66 4.97 -15.68
C TRP A 93 19.12 3.53 -15.77
N ASN A 94 18.26 2.60 -16.15
CA ASN A 94 18.62 1.19 -16.24
C ASN A 94 19.20 0.88 -17.63
N GLN A 95 20.47 1.21 -17.83
CA GLN A 95 21.15 1.04 -19.11
C GLN A 95 21.58 -0.41 -19.36
N VAL A 96 21.74 -1.20 -18.31
CA VAL A 96 22.17 -2.61 -18.43
C VAL A 96 21.00 -3.51 -18.84
N MET A 97 19.82 -3.22 -18.31
CA MET A 97 18.57 -3.91 -18.66
C MET A 97 17.49 -2.83 -18.89
N PRO A 98 17.46 -2.21 -20.07
CA PRO A 98 16.48 -1.17 -20.35
C PRO A 98 15.06 -1.70 -20.26
N LEU A 99 14.31 -1.22 -19.28
CA LEU A 99 12.91 -1.56 -19.09
C LEU A 99 12.06 -0.48 -19.78
N ILE A 100 11.51 -0.83 -20.93
CA ILE A 100 10.62 0.05 -21.69
C ILE A 100 9.20 -0.47 -21.53
N ARG A 101 8.32 0.38 -21.01
CA ARG A 101 6.91 0.04 -20.69
C ARG A 101 6.79 -1.24 -19.86
N TYR A 102 7.65 -1.34 -18.83
CA TYR A 102 7.68 -2.47 -17.92
C TYR A 102 6.39 -2.51 -17.09
N ARG A 103 5.72 -3.65 -17.10
CA ARG A 103 4.53 -3.91 -16.32
C ARG A 103 4.91 -4.16 -14.88
N THR A 104 4.55 -3.23 -14.00
CA THR A 104 4.93 -3.30 -12.58
C THR A 104 4.07 -4.27 -11.78
N GLN A 105 2.89 -4.61 -12.30
CA GLN A 105 1.81 -5.30 -11.59
C GLN A 105 1.27 -4.50 -10.38
N ASP A 106 1.70 -3.25 -10.21
CA ASP A 106 1.09 -2.32 -9.29
C ASP A 106 -0.05 -1.60 -10.00
N PHE A 107 -1.14 -1.40 -9.27
CA PHE A 107 -2.31 -0.69 -9.77
C PHE A 107 -2.41 0.67 -9.11
N GLY A 108 -2.88 1.64 -9.88
CA GLY A 108 -3.01 3.00 -9.40
C GLY A 108 -3.41 3.95 -10.51
N ARG A 109 -3.88 5.13 -10.14
CA ARG A 109 -4.34 6.13 -11.08
C ARG A 109 -3.31 7.24 -11.25
N ILE A 110 -2.82 7.39 -12.48
CA ILE A 110 -1.95 8.48 -12.90
C ILE A 110 -2.81 9.54 -13.59
N GLU A 111 -2.77 10.75 -13.09
CA GLU A 111 -3.43 11.90 -13.69
C GLU A 111 -2.60 12.46 -14.86
N PRO A 112 -3.20 13.29 -15.74
CA PRO A 112 -2.48 13.87 -16.89
C PRO A 112 -1.26 14.72 -16.53
N ASP A 113 -1.20 15.24 -15.29
CA ASP A 113 -0.06 16.00 -14.78
C ASP A 113 1.08 15.12 -14.23
N GLY A 114 0.99 13.79 -14.38
CA GLY A 114 1.95 12.83 -13.85
C GLY A 114 1.79 12.52 -12.35
N THR A 115 0.72 12.99 -11.73
CA THR A 115 0.42 12.71 -10.33
C THR A 115 -0.23 11.35 -10.18
N ILE A 116 0.29 10.51 -9.28
CA ILE A 116 -0.34 9.25 -8.87
C ILE A 116 -1.19 9.56 -7.64
N ARG A 117 -2.52 9.58 -7.81
CA ARG A 117 -3.43 9.89 -6.70
C ARG A 117 -3.73 8.70 -5.83
N GLN A 118 -3.64 7.52 -6.38
CA GLN A 118 -4.03 6.30 -5.70
C GLN A 118 -3.06 5.19 -6.09
N LEU A 119 -2.58 4.49 -5.09
CA LEU A 119 -1.86 3.23 -5.24
C LEU A 119 -2.74 2.15 -4.61
N ASP A 120 -3.25 1.27 -5.47
CA ASP A 120 -4.24 0.25 -5.07
C ASP A 120 -3.59 -1.06 -4.61
N GLY A 121 -2.24 -1.15 -4.71
CA GLY A 121 -1.49 -2.35 -4.40
C GLY A 121 -1.20 -3.22 -5.63
N ARG A 122 -0.73 -4.44 -5.39
CA ARG A 122 -0.31 -5.38 -6.45
C ARG A 122 -1.43 -6.30 -6.91
N SER A 123 -1.29 -6.82 -8.13
CA SER A 123 -2.28 -7.76 -8.71
C SER A 123 -2.51 -9.02 -7.86
N GLN A 124 -1.50 -9.45 -7.12
CA GLN A 124 -1.57 -10.61 -6.23
C GLN A 124 -2.28 -10.34 -4.90
N GLU A 125 -2.58 -9.09 -4.59
CA GLU A 125 -3.18 -8.65 -3.34
C GLU A 125 -4.66 -8.31 -3.47
N PHE A 126 -5.29 -8.67 -4.59
CA PHE A 126 -6.72 -8.43 -4.79
C PHE A 126 -7.54 -9.67 -4.44
N LEU A 127 -8.66 -9.40 -3.77
CA LEU A 127 -9.76 -10.35 -3.70
C LEU A 127 -10.75 -10.06 -4.82
N VAL A 128 -11.31 -11.11 -5.38
CA VAL A 128 -12.32 -11.01 -6.44
C VAL A 128 -13.70 -11.31 -5.85
N THR A 129 -14.62 -10.38 -6.00
CA THR A 129 -16.02 -10.57 -5.56
C THR A 129 -16.72 -11.59 -6.45
N ARG A 130 -17.93 -11.99 -6.08
CA ARG A 130 -18.75 -12.90 -6.91
C ARG A 130 -19.08 -12.30 -8.27
N ASP A 131 -19.20 -10.98 -8.33
CA ASP A 131 -19.55 -10.21 -9.54
C ASP A 131 -18.32 -9.84 -10.38
N GLY A 132 -17.13 -10.25 -9.94
CA GLY A 132 -15.87 -10.02 -10.65
C GLY A 132 -15.11 -8.74 -10.25
N ASP A 133 -15.66 -7.93 -9.35
CA ASP A 133 -14.97 -6.73 -8.86
C ASP A 133 -13.72 -7.10 -8.06
N ARG A 134 -12.69 -6.28 -8.17
CA ARG A 134 -11.45 -6.43 -7.41
C ARG A 134 -11.45 -5.54 -6.17
N ILE A 135 -11.24 -6.16 -5.03
CA ILE A 135 -11.05 -5.49 -3.74
C ILE A 135 -9.57 -5.58 -3.38
N PRO A 136 -8.85 -4.46 -3.28
CA PRO A 136 -7.46 -4.50 -2.83
C PRO A 136 -7.32 -5.14 -1.46
N GLY A 137 -6.34 -6.03 -1.29
CA GLY A 137 -6.15 -6.77 -0.03
C GLY A 137 -5.89 -5.85 1.16
N PHE A 138 -5.22 -4.71 0.95
CA PHE A 138 -5.02 -3.70 2.00
C PHE A 138 -6.32 -3.01 2.45
N SER A 139 -7.39 -3.08 1.65
CA SER A 139 -8.73 -2.58 2.03
C SER A 139 -9.43 -3.45 3.06
N ILE A 140 -8.93 -4.67 3.29
CA ILE A 140 -9.44 -5.55 4.35
C ILE A 140 -9.02 -4.94 5.68
N LYS A 141 -9.96 -4.25 6.31
CA LYS A 141 -9.75 -3.69 7.64
C LYS A 141 -9.84 -4.79 8.67
N ILE A 142 -8.70 -5.23 9.17
CA ILE A 142 -8.65 -6.10 10.34
C ILE A 142 -8.62 -5.21 11.56
N ASP A 143 -9.59 -5.41 12.46
CA ASP A 143 -9.65 -4.68 13.70
C ASP A 143 -8.33 -4.85 14.48
N PRO A 144 -7.76 -3.76 15.03
CA PRO A 144 -6.55 -3.82 15.86
C PRO A 144 -6.60 -4.84 16.99
N PHE A 145 -7.78 -5.02 17.59
CA PHE A 145 -8.04 -5.99 18.63
C PHE A 145 -7.74 -7.44 18.18
N THR A 146 -7.93 -7.77 16.93
CA THR A 146 -7.63 -9.11 16.39
C THR A 146 -6.19 -9.52 16.63
N TRP A 147 -5.23 -8.57 16.62
CA TRP A 147 -3.81 -8.85 16.80
C TRP A 147 -3.42 -9.23 18.24
N ASP A 148 -4.31 -9.02 19.20
CA ASP A 148 -4.12 -9.49 20.56
C ASP A 148 -4.35 -11.01 20.66
N TYR A 149 -5.10 -11.58 19.75
CA TYR A 149 -5.52 -12.99 19.74
C TYR A 149 -4.94 -13.81 18.57
N VAL A 150 -4.54 -13.16 17.50
CA VAL A 150 -4.02 -13.80 16.29
C VAL A 150 -2.59 -13.33 16.03
N SER A 151 -1.66 -14.27 15.86
CA SER A 151 -0.26 -13.92 15.54
C SER A 151 -0.02 -13.75 14.05
N VAL A 152 -0.65 -14.57 13.22
CA VAL A 152 -0.53 -14.55 11.76
C VAL A 152 -1.87 -14.93 11.15
N TYR A 153 -2.19 -14.33 10.03
CA TYR A 153 -3.31 -14.77 9.21
C TYR A 153 -2.91 -14.88 7.74
N GLN A 154 -3.66 -15.67 7.01
CA GLN A 154 -3.59 -15.78 5.56
C GLN A 154 -5.00 -15.80 4.99
N VAL A 155 -5.24 -14.94 4.01
CA VAL A 155 -6.45 -15.00 3.20
C VAL A 155 -6.16 -15.82 1.97
N VAL A 156 -6.96 -16.85 1.72
CA VAL A 156 -6.84 -17.71 0.54
C VAL A 156 -8.12 -17.58 -0.25
N GLN A 157 -8.00 -17.35 -1.53
CA GLN A 157 -9.12 -17.30 -2.45
C GLN A 157 -8.83 -18.22 -3.65
N ASP A 158 -9.57 -19.31 -3.75
CA ASP A 158 -9.47 -20.27 -4.87
C ASP A 158 -10.50 -19.97 -5.97
N ARG A 159 -11.56 -19.24 -5.63
CA ARG A 159 -12.64 -18.85 -6.56
C ARG A 159 -13.25 -17.49 -6.20
N PRO A 160 -13.74 -16.71 -7.17
CA PRO A 160 -14.40 -15.45 -6.91
C PRO A 160 -15.55 -15.60 -5.90
N GLY A 161 -15.67 -14.61 -5.01
CA GLY A 161 -16.73 -14.53 -4.00
C GLY A 161 -16.62 -15.50 -2.83
N ALA A 162 -15.54 -16.28 -2.72
CA ALA A 162 -15.31 -17.16 -1.58
C ALA A 162 -13.88 -17.04 -1.09
N ILE A 163 -13.72 -16.81 0.21
CA ILE A 163 -12.41 -16.72 0.86
C ILE A 163 -12.33 -17.72 2.01
N VAL A 164 -11.12 -18.20 2.26
CA VAL A 164 -10.77 -18.96 3.46
C VAL A 164 -9.79 -18.14 4.26
N LEU A 165 -10.11 -17.88 5.50
CA LEU A 165 -9.22 -17.22 6.45
C LEU A 165 -8.51 -18.29 7.28
N ARG A 166 -7.19 -18.40 7.12
CA ARG A 166 -6.34 -19.25 7.94
C ARG A 166 -5.70 -18.41 9.02
N LEU A 167 -5.76 -18.87 10.25
CA LEU A 167 -5.27 -18.15 11.43
C LEU A 167 -4.24 -18.98 12.19
N VAL A 168 -3.24 -18.32 12.73
CA VAL A 168 -2.38 -18.86 13.79
C VAL A 168 -2.77 -18.15 15.08
N PRO A 169 -3.52 -18.82 15.97
CA PRO A 169 -4.00 -18.20 17.19
C PRO A 169 -2.86 -17.97 18.19
N ARG A 170 -3.03 -17.01 19.08
CA ARG A 170 -2.21 -16.85 20.28
C ARG A 170 -2.77 -17.69 21.43
N PRO A 171 -2.00 -17.90 22.52
CA PRO A 171 -2.45 -18.72 23.66
C PRO A 171 -3.75 -18.24 24.34
N ASN A 172 -4.07 -16.97 24.22
CA ASN A 172 -5.29 -16.35 24.75
C ASN A 172 -6.48 -16.34 23.77
N PHE A 173 -6.38 -17.05 22.66
CA PHE A 173 -7.46 -17.21 21.71
C PHE A 173 -8.39 -18.33 22.19
N ASP A 174 -9.57 -17.98 22.66
CA ASP A 174 -10.57 -18.90 23.18
C ASP A 174 -11.86 -18.91 22.33
N ASP A 175 -12.83 -19.70 22.72
CA ASP A 175 -14.11 -19.82 22.00
C ASP A 175 -14.96 -18.54 22.05
N GLY A 176 -14.75 -17.66 23.01
CA GLY A 176 -15.42 -16.36 23.11
C GLY A 176 -14.93 -15.35 22.06
N VAL A 177 -13.74 -15.56 21.50
CA VAL A 177 -13.17 -14.72 20.44
C VAL A 177 -13.61 -15.15 19.04
N LYS A 178 -14.17 -16.36 18.90
CA LYS A 178 -14.63 -16.91 17.62
C LYS A 178 -16.00 -16.43 17.18
N ALA A 179 -16.72 -15.70 18.03
CA ALA A 179 -18.12 -15.31 17.84
C ALA A 179 -18.29 -14.06 16.94
#